data_9dcd2c3633075786faf14224747aae12
#
_entry.id   9dcd2c3633075786faf14224747aae12
#
_cell.length_a   1.000
_cell.length_b   1.000
_cell.length_c   1.000
_cell.angle_alpha   90.00
_cell.angle_beta   90.00
_cell.angle_gamma   90.00
#
_symmetry.space_group_name_H-M   'P 1'
#
loop_
_entity.id
_entity.type
_entity.pdbx_description
1 polymer ?
#
loop_
_entity_poly.entity_id
_entity_poly.type
_entity_poly.pdbx_seq_one_letter_code
_entity_poly.pdbx_strand_id
1 'polypeptide(L)'
;MEKHNYNVSYSGAAGDDKSWKYFISVDREMSGDTKYKDGVVGGTKTYRGTEFKEEGANIRIDKDFSDTENLRIWYNHRNGKDGYPITAPDYRFWNETEWNRIIQNTVDKVPTINNPGYRNLFVLDALSGSYNAFRNNDIDITYTFDKENGMESFIRLYDQDHHYWGVDRYPTWSTPEYGFVPFPGSPEWNDFINNYKFAKTGPTTLYNEKNRGVQVQYGKSIGNNDLLFGLTYDKSKTYTRSYNRKDATWKTSHVERDSILGFLQDKIHLSEKWDITPALRYSNYSTFNRTNDAGVETEGDGSTVTITPTINTQYAFDDTTSAYLGWASVYRPVKEGDYSKITPNGAPLKDEEGDVWTLGIRKDIDDKTSVALHYDWTNMDNAVTYYSVWMKDKLDFESKAVNAKETKKSINLTLDHQFDEHWNLSLAYSHMKDEWKAKDGMEFDPDISLDNYSNVNAMINSLRPSNHYIANLSYENGKWYTGLLANYYTGMDERAFTDNHFLVFDWNLNYEINEDTTAYIAITNLTNEAYENTYMRTYGLGAAPQPGRCYMVGMRYKF
;
A
#
# COMPACT_ATOMS: atom_id res chain seq x y z
N MET A 1 3.29 22.99 -1.83
CA MET A 1 2.91 22.07 -2.93
C MET A 1 1.75 22.72 -3.68
N GLU A 2 1.85 22.83 -4.98
CA GLU A 2 0.75 23.28 -5.82
C GLU A 2 0.08 22.02 -6.37
N LYS A 3 -1.18 21.80 -6.02
CA LYS A 3 -1.94 20.61 -6.40
C LYS A 3 -3.23 21.04 -7.09
N HIS A 4 -3.50 20.42 -8.23
CA HIS A 4 -4.72 20.63 -9.00
C HIS A 4 -5.42 19.29 -9.19
N ASN A 5 -6.73 19.30 -8.97
CA ASN A 5 -7.59 18.15 -9.20
C ASN A 5 -8.84 18.62 -9.98
N TYR A 6 -9.08 17.97 -11.10
CA TYR A 6 -10.24 18.20 -11.96
C TYR A 6 -10.95 16.87 -12.15
N ASN A 7 -12.24 16.86 -11.91
CA ASN A 7 -13.09 15.71 -12.18
C ASN A 7 -14.38 16.18 -12.85
N VAL A 8 -14.77 15.51 -13.90
CA VAL A 8 -16.07 15.67 -14.56
C VAL A 8 -16.69 14.30 -14.68
N SER A 9 -17.91 14.16 -14.17
CA SER A 9 -18.66 12.91 -14.28
C SER A 9 -20.08 13.18 -14.74
N TYR A 10 -20.60 12.25 -15.52
CA TYR A 10 -21.98 12.28 -16.00
C TYR A 10 -22.62 10.92 -15.81
N SER A 11 -23.80 10.88 -15.26
CA SER A 11 -24.55 9.66 -15.06
C SER A 11 -26.01 9.86 -15.33
N GLY A 12 -26.68 8.81 -15.75
CA GLY A 12 -28.11 8.88 -16.03
C GLY A 12 -28.71 7.50 -16.27
N ALA A 13 -30.02 7.51 -16.56
CA ALA A 13 -30.77 6.35 -16.98
C ALA A 13 -31.43 6.64 -18.33
N ALA A 14 -31.56 5.61 -19.17
CA ALA A 14 -32.14 5.68 -20.51
C ALA A 14 -33.14 4.54 -20.71
N GLY A 15 -34.00 4.69 -21.73
CA GLY A 15 -35.14 3.82 -22.00
C GLY A 15 -36.38 4.28 -21.22
N ASP A 16 -37.57 3.88 -21.73
CA ASP A 16 -38.86 4.24 -21.11
C ASP A 16 -38.98 3.67 -19.67
N ASP A 17 -38.37 2.51 -19.45
CA ASP A 17 -38.33 1.79 -18.18
C ASP A 17 -37.12 2.15 -17.30
N LYS A 18 -36.24 3.05 -17.77
CA LYS A 18 -34.98 3.45 -17.10
C LYS A 18 -34.07 2.26 -16.75
N SER A 19 -34.21 1.15 -17.46
CA SER A 19 -33.44 -0.08 -17.21
C SER A 19 -31.98 0.00 -17.68
N TRP A 20 -31.65 0.93 -18.54
CA TRP A 20 -30.28 1.25 -18.89
C TRP A 20 -29.75 2.36 -17.97
N LYS A 21 -28.60 2.13 -17.37
CA LYS A 21 -27.89 3.14 -16.56
C LYS A 21 -26.49 3.31 -17.10
N TYR A 22 -25.98 4.51 -17.04
CA TYR A 22 -24.64 4.80 -17.47
C TYR A 22 -23.93 5.77 -16.52
N PHE A 23 -22.63 5.62 -16.44
CA PHE A 23 -21.74 6.52 -15.74
C PHE A 23 -20.47 6.70 -16.58
N ILE A 24 -20.08 7.96 -16.77
CA ILE A 24 -18.84 8.33 -17.45
C ILE A 24 -18.14 9.36 -16.57
N SER A 25 -16.85 9.16 -16.31
CA SER A 25 -16.04 10.18 -15.64
C SER A 25 -14.68 10.32 -16.30
N VAL A 26 -14.15 11.52 -16.24
CA VAL A 26 -12.76 11.83 -16.57
C VAL A 26 -12.19 12.66 -15.45
N ASP A 27 -10.97 12.35 -15.06
CA ASP A 27 -10.26 13.05 -14.00
C ASP A 27 -8.81 13.32 -14.36
N ARG A 28 -8.28 14.36 -13.75
CA ARG A 28 -6.87 14.69 -13.82
C ARG A 28 -6.42 15.26 -12.49
N GLU A 29 -5.37 14.69 -11.96
CA GLU A 29 -4.70 15.18 -10.76
C GLU A 29 -3.23 15.45 -11.06
N MET A 30 -2.70 16.55 -10.54
CA MET A 30 -1.29 16.87 -10.67
C MET A 30 -0.82 17.70 -9.49
N SER A 31 0.42 17.46 -9.08
CA SER A 31 1.07 18.27 -8.05
C SER A 31 2.53 18.53 -8.40
N GLY A 32 3.03 19.66 -7.94
CA GLY A 32 4.46 19.90 -7.85
C GLY A 32 5.08 19.23 -6.63
N ASP A 33 6.37 19.45 -6.47
CA ASP A 33 7.13 18.91 -5.35
C ASP A 33 6.53 19.26 -3.97
N THR A 34 6.58 18.32 -3.06
CA THR A 34 6.10 18.49 -1.69
C THR A 34 6.96 19.48 -0.93
N LYS A 35 6.31 20.44 -0.28
CA LYS A 35 6.94 21.33 0.69
C LYS A 35 6.71 20.79 2.10
N TYR A 36 7.76 20.79 2.91
CA TYR A 36 7.71 20.31 4.30
C TYR A 36 8.40 21.29 5.24
N LYS A 37 8.05 21.23 6.53
CA LYS A 37 8.77 21.93 7.59
C LYS A 37 9.90 21.03 8.07
N ASP A 38 11.11 21.58 8.10
CA ASP A 38 12.26 20.86 8.62
C ASP A 38 12.30 20.97 10.15
N GLY A 39 12.21 19.83 10.84
CA GLY A 39 12.20 19.77 12.31
C GLY A 39 13.57 19.94 12.95
N VAL A 40 14.65 19.81 12.17
CA VAL A 40 16.04 19.87 12.70
C VAL A 40 16.63 21.26 12.57
N VAL A 41 16.61 21.80 11.36
CA VAL A 41 17.22 23.11 11.08
C VAL A 41 16.22 24.24 10.92
N GLY A 42 14.94 23.90 10.95
CA GLY A 42 13.85 24.85 10.79
C GLY A 42 13.62 25.32 9.35
N GLY A 43 12.55 26.08 9.17
CA GLY A 43 12.17 26.61 7.86
C GLY A 43 11.38 25.63 6.99
N THR A 44 10.94 26.10 5.82
CA THR A 44 10.24 25.30 4.82
C THR A 44 11.22 24.89 3.73
N LYS A 45 11.24 23.60 3.43
CA LYS A 45 12.06 23.02 2.37
C LYS A 45 11.19 22.34 1.32
N THR A 46 11.78 22.05 0.17
CA THR A 46 11.15 21.32 -0.93
C THR A 46 11.71 19.92 -0.99
N TYR A 47 10.82 18.91 -0.97
CA TYR A 47 11.16 17.52 -1.20
C TYR A 47 11.11 17.25 -2.69
N ARG A 48 12.25 17.38 -3.34
CA ARG A 48 12.38 17.27 -4.80
C ARG A 48 12.12 15.85 -5.30
N GLY A 49 11.48 15.77 -6.48
CA GLY A 49 11.14 14.48 -7.08
C GLY A 49 9.91 13.84 -6.46
N THR A 50 9.02 14.63 -5.85
CA THR A 50 7.73 14.17 -5.32
C THR A 50 6.55 14.68 -6.13
N GLU A 51 6.82 15.33 -7.28
CA GLU A 51 5.78 15.73 -8.22
C GLU A 51 5.05 14.51 -8.78
N PHE A 52 3.76 14.66 -9.04
CA PHE A 52 3.00 13.64 -9.72
C PHE A 52 1.97 14.21 -10.71
N LYS A 53 1.58 13.39 -11.67
CA LYS A 53 0.49 13.64 -12.61
C LYS A 53 -0.23 12.33 -12.88
N GLU A 54 -1.55 12.35 -12.74
CA GLU A 54 -2.42 11.22 -13.06
C GLU A 54 -3.62 11.70 -13.86
N GLU A 55 -4.06 10.88 -14.83
CA GLU A 55 -5.25 11.11 -15.65
C GLU A 55 -6.05 9.81 -15.70
N GLY A 56 -7.35 9.92 -15.60
CA GLY A 56 -8.25 8.78 -15.59
C GLY A 56 -9.49 8.97 -16.44
N ALA A 57 -10.02 7.86 -16.94
CA ALA A 57 -11.32 7.77 -17.54
C ALA A 57 -12.03 6.49 -17.07
N ASN A 58 -13.29 6.62 -16.71
CA ASN A 58 -14.11 5.50 -16.27
C ASN A 58 -15.43 5.51 -17.02
N ILE A 59 -15.83 4.36 -17.57
CA ILE A 59 -17.11 4.17 -18.29
C ILE A 59 -17.77 2.94 -17.69
N ARG A 60 -19.01 3.10 -17.27
CA ARG A 60 -19.85 2.00 -16.80
C ARG A 60 -21.21 2.05 -17.47
N ILE A 61 -21.66 0.91 -17.94
CA ILE A 61 -22.98 0.70 -18.52
C ILE A 61 -23.62 -0.46 -17.79
N ASP A 62 -24.80 -0.27 -17.25
CA ASP A 62 -25.61 -1.29 -16.60
C ASP A 62 -26.92 -1.45 -17.40
N LYS A 63 -27.36 -2.69 -17.55
CA LYS A 63 -28.71 -3.04 -18.02
C LYS A 63 -29.40 -3.89 -16.97
N ASP A 64 -30.42 -3.36 -16.35
CA ASP A 64 -31.29 -4.11 -15.45
C ASP A 64 -32.35 -4.86 -16.29
N PHE A 65 -32.41 -6.16 -16.14
CA PHE A 65 -33.46 -7.01 -16.75
C PHE A 65 -34.59 -7.22 -15.76
N SER A 66 -34.29 -7.27 -14.47
CA SER A 66 -35.22 -7.36 -13.34
C SER A 66 -34.55 -6.77 -12.08
N ASP A 67 -35.21 -6.84 -10.94
CA ASP A 67 -34.65 -6.39 -9.63
C ASP A 67 -33.45 -7.25 -9.18
N THR A 68 -33.35 -8.48 -9.68
CA THR A 68 -32.28 -9.42 -9.31
C THR A 68 -31.33 -9.74 -10.46
N GLU A 69 -31.63 -9.26 -11.67
CA GLU A 69 -30.88 -9.58 -12.87
C GLU A 69 -30.32 -8.33 -13.54
N ASN A 70 -29.01 -8.28 -13.72
CA ASN A 70 -28.29 -7.12 -14.24
C ASN A 70 -27.07 -7.52 -15.05
N LEU A 71 -26.83 -6.82 -16.16
CA LEU A 71 -25.57 -6.88 -16.91
C LEU A 71 -24.82 -5.57 -16.71
N ARG A 72 -23.59 -5.65 -16.24
CA ARG A 72 -22.66 -4.53 -16.09
C ARG A 72 -21.48 -4.69 -17.03
N ILE A 73 -21.14 -3.63 -17.75
CA ILE A 73 -19.90 -3.50 -18.51
C ILE A 73 -19.17 -2.29 -17.93
N TRP A 74 -17.94 -2.51 -17.47
CA TRP A 74 -17.10 -1.49 -16.88
C TRP A 74 -15.76 -1.44 -17.59
N TYR A 75 -15.32 -0.21 -17.91
CA TYR A 75 -14.00 0.07 -18.43
C TYR A 75 -13.35 1.16 -17.61
N ASN A 76 -12.12 0.95 -17.20
CA ASN A 76 -11.29 1.92 -16.49
C ASN A 76 -9.95 2.09 -17.18
N HIS A 77 -9.58 3.33 -17.42
CA HIS A 77 -8.28 3.72 -17.93
C HIS A 77 -7.62 4.68 -16.98
N ARG A 78 -6.37 4.39 -16.59
CA ARG A 78 -5.56 5.30 -15.81
C ARG A 78 -4.14 5.35 -16.35
N ASN A 79 -3.59 6.54 -16.42
CA ASN A 79 -2.17 6.74 -16.67
C ASN A 79 -1.62 7.78 -15.70
N GLY A 80 -0.37 7.62 -15.32
CA GLY A 80 0.25 8.51 -14.37
C GLY A 80 1.77 8.51 -14.46
N LYS A 81 2.33 9.53 -13.84
CA LYS A 81 3.75 9.69 -13.65
C LYS A 81 3.99 10.27 -12.27
N ASP A 82 4.78 9.53 -11.47
CA ASP A 82 5.19 9.92 -10.13
C ASP A 82 6.69 10.17 -10.13
N GLY A 83 7.12 11.28 -9.57
CA GLY A 83 8.53 11.51 -9.30
C GLY A 83 9.06 10.43 -8.34
N TYR A 84 10.30 10.04 -8.55
CA TYR A 84 10.99 9.10 -7.66
C TYR A 84 12.09 9.85 -6.92
N PRO A 85 11.83 10.29 -5.69
CA PRO A 85 12.82 11.06 -4.92
C PRO A 85 13.99 10.17 -4.53
N ILE A 86 15.20 10.65 -4.77
CA ILE A 86 16.41 10.04 -4.24
C ILE A 86 16.78 10.77 -2.96
N THR A 87 16.80 10.03 -1.87
CA THR A 87 17.13 10.57 -0.55
C THR A 87 18.61 10.39 -0.28
N ALA A 88 19.22 11.43 0.26
CA ALA A 88 20.62 11.46 0.68
C ALA A 88 20.78 12.46 1.85
N PRO A 89 21.80 12.34 2.69
CA PRO A 89 22.09 13.37 3.68
C PRO A 89 22.23 14.75 3.03
N ASP A 90 21.64 15.77 3.63
CA ASP A 90 21.75 17.11 3.11
C ASP A 90 23.17 17.66 3.34
N TYR A 91 23.96 17.69 2.26
CA TYR A 91 25.33 18.17 2.29
C TYR A 91 25.46 19.62 2.79
N ARG A 92 24.40 20.39 2.79
CA ARG A 92 24.41 21.77 3.32
C ARG A 92 24.61 21.80 4.83
N PHE A 93 24.32 20.71 5.53
CA PHE A 93 24.49 20.56 6.97
C PHE A 93 25.65 19.65 7.34
N TRP A 94 26.25 18.99 6.37
CA TRP A 94 27.34 18.06 6.52
C TRP A 94 28.56 18.63 5.80
N ASN A 95 29.70 18.61 6.45
CA ASN A 95 30.95 18.86 5.76
C ASN A 95 31.42 17.59 5.04
N GLU A 96 32.39 17.71 4.17
CA GLU A 96 32.95 16.59 3.41
C GLU A 96 33.44 15.45 4.30
N THR A 97 34.03 15.77 5.47
CA THR A 97 34.50 14.77 6.44
C THR A 97 33.33 13.91 6.95
N GLU A 98 32.21 14.54 7.32
CA GLU A 98 31.01 13.82 7.78
C GLU A 98 30.37 13.00 6.65
N TRP A 99 30.32 13.53 5.45
CA TRP A 99 29.86 12.80 4.26
C TRP A 99 30.70 11.54 4.05
N ASN A 100 32.02 11.67 4.01
CA ASN A 100 32.94 10.55 3.82
C ASN A 100 32.84 9.56 4.98
N ARG A 101 32.64 10.01 6.22
CA ARG A 101 32.41 9.13 7.37
C ARG A 101 31.12 8.31 7.20
N ILE A 102 30.04 8.90 6.73
CA ILE A 102 28.77 8.20 6.46
C ILE A 102 28.99 7.15 5.36
N ILE A 103 29.64 7.55 4.26
CA ILE A 103 29.98 6.65 3.16
C ILE A 103 30.84 5.50 3.67
N GLN A 104 31.88 5.78 4.45
CA GLN A 104 32.76 4.76 5.02
C GLN A 104 32.01 3.78 5.92
N ASN A 105 31.11 4.28 6.76
CA ASN A 105 30.23 3.41 7.57
C ASN A 105 29.34 2.51 6.70
N THR A 106 28.94 2.99 5.52
CA THR A 106 28.17 2.20 4.55
C THR A 106 29.02 1.12 3.89
N VAL A 107 30.33 1.36 3.71
CA VAL A 107 31.30 0.38 3.18
C VAL A 107 31.64 -0.71 4.18
N ASP A 108 31.98 -0.29 5.39
CA ASP A 108 32.54 -1.18 6.41
C ASP A 108 31.46 -1.94 7.18
N LYS A 109 30.27 -1.36 7.26
CA LYS A 109 29.11 -1.93 7.94
C LYS A 109 27.88 -1.56 7.18
N VAL A 110 26.88 -2.39 7.27
CA VAL A 110 25.53 -2.02 6.87
C VAL A 110 25.15 -0.73 7.60
N PRO A 111 24.52 0.23 6.92
CA PRO A 111 24.04 1.45 7.56
C PRO A 111 23.17 1.11 8.75
N THR A 112 23.49 1.64 9.92
CA THR A 112 22.72 1.35 11.13
C THR A 112 21.79 2.51 11.43
N ILE A 113 20.57 2.20 11.83
CA ILE A 113 19.62 3.19 12.34
C ILE A 113 20.12 3.88 13.63
N ASN A 114 21.10 3.27 14.29
CA ASN A 114 21.74 3.82 15.49
C ASN A 114 22.74 4.95 15.19
N ASN A 115 23.04 5.22 13.92
CA ASN A 115 23.92 6.33 13.58
C ASN A 115 23.12 7.65 13.54
N PRO A 116 23.33 8.60 14.47
CA PRO A 116 22.56 9.84 14.53
C PRO A 116 22.57 10.64 13.23
N GLY A 117 23.63 10.46 12.42
CA GLY A 117 23.75 11.12 11.13
C GLY A 117 22.72 10.67 10.10
N TYR A 118 22.10 9.53 10.29
CA TYR A 118 21.10 8.98 9.36
C TYR A 118 19.67 9.47 9.62
N ARG A 119 19.43 10.23 10.68
CA ARG A 119 18.10 10.75 11.00
C ARG A 119 17.65 11.89 10.11
N ASN A 120 18.56 12.53 9.42
CA ASN A 120 18.28 13.73 8.65
C ASN A 120 18.30 13.42 7.17
N LEU A 121 17.16 13.00 6.66
CA LEU A 121 16.96 12.75 5.25
C LEU A 121 16.71 14.03 4.50
N PHE A 122 17.42 14.17 3.40
CA PHE A 122 17.21 15.27 2.48
C PHE A 122 17.30 14.78 1.05
N VAL A 123 16.53 15.39 0.19
CA VAL A 123 16.62 15.16 -1.25
C VAL A 123 17.63 16.15 -1.81
N LEU A 124 18.62 15.65 -2.50
CA LEU A 124 19.57 16.47 -3.24
C LEU A 124 18.94 16.93 -4.54
N ASP A 125 18.87 18.24 -4.75
CA ASP A 125 18.32 18.84 -5.95
C ASP A 125 18.97 18.31 -7.24
N ALA A 126 20.28 18.07 -7.18
CA ALA A 126 21.05 17.53 -8.30
C ALA A 126 20.67 16.09 -8.69
N LEU A 127 19.98 15.38 -7.81
CA LEU A 127 19.57 13.99 -8.01
C LEU A 127 18.08 13.85 -8.35
N SER A 128 17.41 14.92 -8.70
CA SER A 128 16.02 14.91 -9.16
C SER A 128 15.89 14.48 -10.62
N GLY A 129 14.73 13.94 -11.00
CA GLY A 129 14.41 13.59 -12.38
C GLY A 129 14.27 12.10 -12.67
N SER A 130 14.46 11.23 -11.68
CA SER A 130 13.95 9.87 -11.73
C SER A 130 12.44 9.86 -11.55
N TYR A 131 11.75 8.94 -12.19
CA TYR A 131 10.30 8.83 -12.06
C TYR A 131 9.82 7.42 -12.35
N ASN A 132 8.66 7.09 -11.81
CA ASN A 132 7.86 5.96 -12.22
C ASN A 132 6.66 6.46 -13.03
N ALA A 133 6.22 5.67 -13.99
CA ALA A 133 5.01 5.95 -14.73
C ALA A 133 4.24 4.66 -14.95
N PHE A 134 2.93 4.80 -15.17
CA PHE A 134 2.07 3.65 -15.36
C PHE A 134 0.96 3.96 -16.37
N ARG A 135 0.42 2.90 -16.95
CA ARG A 135 -0.82 2.93 -17.74
C ARG A 135 -1.57 1.63 -17.47
N ASN A 136 -2.77 1.75 -16.95
CA ASN A 136 -3.63 0.64 -16.60
C ASN A 136 -4.90 0.70 -17.44
N ASN A 137 -5.33 -0.45 -17.96
CA ASN A 137 -6.61 -0.63 -18.62
C ASN A 137 -7.29 -1.84 -18.00
N ASP A 138 -8.52 -1.66 -17.54
CA ASP A 138 -9.32 -2.71 -16.95
C ASP A 138 -10.65 -2.80 -17.70
N ILE A 139 -11.03 -3.99 -18.08
CA ILE A 139 -12.34 -4.30 -18.63
C ILE A 139 -12.98 -5.36 -17.75
N ASP A 140 -14.23 -5.15 -17.39
CA ASP A 140 -15.01 -6.05 -16.55
C ASP A 140 -16.42 -6.20 -17.13
N ILE A 141 -16.88 -7.42 -17.29
CA ILE A 141 -18.23 -7.73 -17.73
C ILE A 141 -18.83 -8.68 -16.70
N THR A 142 -19.83 -8.21 -15.96
CA THR A 142 -20.49 -8.97 -14.91
C THR A 142 -21.97 -9.13 -15.24
N TYR A 143 -22.42 -10.37 -15.33
CA TYR A 143 -23.83 -10.73 -15.42
C TYR A 143 -24.28 -11.33 -14.10
N THR A 144 -25.07 -10.57 -13.34
CA THR A 144 -25.76 -11.01 -12.13
C THR A 144 -27.10 -11.60 -12.54
N PHE A 145 -27.36 -12.84 -12.13
CA PHE A 145 -28.59 -13.57 -12.54
C PHE A 145 -29.51 -13.88 -11.36
N ASP A 146 -29.06 -13.64 -10.11
CA ASP A 146 -29.90 -13.78 -8.93
C ASP A 146 -29.32 -12.97 -7.76
N LYS A 147 -30.20 -12.50 -6.85
CA LYS A 147 -29.85 -11.86 -5.58
C LYS A 147 -30.79 -12.34 -4.49
N GLU A 148 -30.25 -12.96 -3.46
CA GLU A 148 -31.01 -13.48 -2.34
C GLU A 148 -30.26 -13.19 -1.02
N ASN A 149 -30.93 -12.59 -0.03
CA ASN A 149 -30.38 -12.25 1.28
C ASN A 149 -29.01 -11.52 1.24
N GLY A 150 -28.85 -10.60 0.28
CA GLY A 150 -27.60 -9.88 0.08
C GLY A 150 -26.50 -10.65 -0.64
N MET A 151 -26.74 -11.92 -1.00
CA MET A 151 -25.85 -12.72 -1.83
C MET A 151 -26.15 -12.48 -3.31
N GLU A 152 -25.11 -12.19 -4.09
CA GLU A 152 -25.23 -12.05 -5.53
C GLU A 152 -24.73 -13.32 -6.22
N SER A 153 -25.53 -13.85 -7.16
CA SER A 153 -25.13 -14.92 -8.06
C SER A 153 -24.75 -14.34 -9.40
N PHE A 154 -23.51 -14.53 -9.84
CA PHE A 154 -23.01 -13.87 -11.03
C PHE A 154 -21.95 -14.67 -11.79
N ILE A 155 -21.76 -14.28 -13.04
CA ILE A 155 -20.60 -14.64 -13.87
C ILE A 155 -19.90 -13.34 -14.24
N ARG A 156 -18.60 -13.28 -14.00
CA ARG A 156 -17.75 -12.13 -14.29
C ARG A 156 -16.59 -12.55 -15.19
N LEU A 157 -16.35 -11.76 -16.23
CA LEU A 157 -15.19 -11.85 -17.11
C LEU A 157 -14.36 -10.57 -16.93
N TYR A 158 -13.05 -10.69 -16.82
CA TYR A 158 -12.18 -9.53 -16.71
C TYR A 158 -10.88 -9.68 -17.51
N ASP A 159 -10.38 -8.53 -17.99
CA ASP A 159 -9.06 -8.35 -18.61
C ASP A 159 -8.42 -7.11 -18.01
N GLN A 160 -7.29 -7.27 -17.33
CA GLN A 160 -6.49 -6.21 -16.72
C GLN A 160 -5.15 -6.16 -17.43
N ASP A 161 -4.78 -4.99 -17.96
CA ASP A 161 -3.55 -4.76 -18.70
C ASP A 161 -2.82 -3.56 -18.11
N HIS A 162 -1.81 -3.84 -17.29
CA HIS A 162 -1.09 -2.87 -16.50
C HIS A 162 0.36 -2.76 -16.98
N HIS A 163 0.78 -1.55 -17.28
CA HIS A 163 2.12 -1.23 -17.72
C HIS A 163 2.76 -0.26 -16.75
N TYR A 164 3.93 -0.63 -16.25
CA TYR A 164 4.74 0.21 -15.38
C TYR A 164 6.12 0.38 -15.99
N TRP A 165 6.66 1.60 -15.91
CA TRP A 165 8.05 1.85 -16.28
C TRP A 165 8.70 2.84 -15.36
N GLY A 166 9.96 2.58 -15.03
CA GLY A 166 10.80 3.44 -14.23
C GLY A 166 11.92 4.06 -15.05
N VAL A 167 12.18 5.32 -14.81
CA VAL A 167 13.37 5.99 -15.31
C VAL A 167 14.21 6.38 -14.11
N ASP A 168 15.26 5.61 -13.89
CA ASP A 168 16.19 5.82 -12.80
C ASP A 168 17.43 6.52 -13.37
N ARG A 169 17.54 7.81 -13.13
CA ARG A 169 18.56 8.66 -13.74
C ARG A 169 19.85 8.74 -12.96
N TYR A 170 19.82 8.33 -11.69
CA TYR A 170 20.92 8.57 -10.80
C TYR A 170 21.41 7.29 -10.15
N PRO A 171 22.71 7.18 -9.86
CA PRO A 171 23.21 6.04 -9.13
C PRO A 171 22.65 6.06 -7.72
N THR A 172 22.58 4.89 -7.15
CA THR A 172 22.57 4.73 -5.72
C THR A 172 23.88 5.28 -5.13
N TRP A 173 24.02 5.29 -3.81
CA TRP A 173 25.20 5.79 -3.09
C TRP A 173 26.58 5.36 -3.61
N SER A 174 26.61 4.25 -4.33
CA SER A 174 27.83 3.70 -4.90
C SER A 174 27.56 3.02 -6.23
N THR A 175 28.53 3.02 -7.10
CA THR A 175 28.55 2.22 -8.32
C THR A 175 29.89 1.53 -8.45
N PRO A 176 29.96 0.34 -9.11
CA PRO A 176 31.21 -0.34 -9.37
C PRO A 176 32.21 0.50 -10.16
N GLU A 177 31.72 1.44 -10.96
CA GLU A 177 32.54 2.28 -11.85
C GLU A 177 33.18 3.45 -11.13
N TYR A 178 32.47 4.04 -10.16
CA TYR A 178 32.91 5.26 -9.48
C TYR A 178 33.16 5.06 -7.98
N GLY A 179 32.92 3.86 -7.46
CA GLY A 179 32.97 3.66 -6.02
C GLY A 179 31.79 4.36 -5.34
N PHE A 180 32.06 5.25 -4.41
CA PHE A 180 31.03 6.05 -3.75
C PHE A 180 30.73 7.32 -4.53
N VAL A 181 29.47 7.77 -4.39
CA VAL A 181 29.06 9.09 -4.87
C VAL A 181 29.95 10.14 -4.20
N PRO A 182 30.65 10.97 -4.96
CA PRO A 182 31.50 12.02 -4.41
C PRO A 182 30.71 13.02 -3.56
N PHE A 183 31.40 13.74 -2.72
CA PHE A 183 30.77 14.81 -1.92
C PHE A 183 30.15 15.87 -2.85
N PRO A 184 28.84 16.16 -2.72
CA PRO A 184 28.15 17.11 -3.58
C PRO A 184 28.79 18.49 -3.53
N GLY A 185 29.15 19.04 -4.70
CA GLY A 185 29.83 20.30 -4.85
C GLY A 185 31.37 20.22 -4.88
N SER A 186 31.96 19.02 -4.71
CA SER A 186 33.37 18.79 -4.96
C SER A 186 33.69 18.79 -6.47
N PRO A 187 34.95 18.98 -6.89
CA PRO A 187 35.34 18.82 -8.29
C PRO A 187 34.95 17.45 -8.86
N GLU A 188 35.15 16.39 -8.10
CA GLU A 188 34.82 15.01 -8.45
C GLU A 188 33.29 14.82 -8.64
N TRP A 189 32.47 15.55 -7.91
CA TRP A 189 31.02 15.57 -8.07
C TRP A 189 30.61 16.06 -9.47
N ASN A 190 31.23 17.14 -9.96
CA ASN A 190 30.93 17.66 -11.27
C ASN A 190 31.33 16.67 -12.37
N ASP A 191 32.48 16.03 -12.26
CA ASP A 191 32.91 14.97 -13.16
C ASP A 191 31.96 13.79 -13.11
N PHE A 192 31.54 13.37 -11.93
CA PHE A 192 30.60 12.30 -11.72
C PHE A 192 29.24 12.60 -12.39
N ILE A 193 28.65 13.76 -12.11
CA ILE A 193 27.35 14.16 -12.72
C ILE A 193 27.43 14.29 -14.24
N ASN A 194 28.56 14.81 -14.77
CA ASN A 194 28.72 15.00 -16.21
C ASN A 194 29.03 13.72 -16.96
N ASN A 195 29.77 12.80 -16.36
CA ASN A 195 30.31 11.61 -17.02
C ASN A 195 29.54 10.32 -16.66
N TYR A 196 28.71 10.34 -15.63
CA TYR A 196 27.93 9.16 -15.27
C TYR A 196 27.01 8.77 -16.44
N LYS A 197 27.23 7.57 -16.97
CA LYS A 197 26.47 7.06 -18.11
C LYS A 197 25.09 6.59 -17.65
N PHE A 198 24.20 7.52 -17.51
CA PHE A 198 22.80 7.18 -17.35
C PHE A 198 22.29 6.47 -18.61
N ALA A 199 21.29 5.63 -18.48
CA ALA A 199 20.49 5.27 -19.63
C ALA A 199 19.87 6.57 -20.19
N LYS A 200 20.54 7.18 -21.15
CA LYS A 200 20.23 8.54 -21.65
C LYS A 200 18.89 8.61 -22.35
N THR A 201 18.31 7.48 -22.72
CA THR A 201 17.09 7.40 -23.51
C THR A 201 16.20 6.27 -23.02
N GLY A 202 15.03 6.61 -22.54
CA GLY A 202 13.96 5.68 -22.25
C GLY A 202 13.98 5.08 -20.84
N PRO A 203 13.01 4.21 -20.55
CA PRO A 203 12.86 3.58 -19.24
C PRO A 203 14.01 2.63 -18.94
N THR A 204 14.44 2.63 -17.67
CA THR A 204 15.45 1.68 -17.16
C THR A 204 14.81 0.39 -16.66
N THR A 205 13.53 0.44 -16.34
CA THR A 205 12.73 -0.71 -15.92
C THR A 205 11.38 -0.68 -16.61
N LEU A 206 10.94 -1.80 -17.12
CA LEU A 206 9.59 -2.06 -17.61
C LEU A 206 9.02 -3.25 -16.85
N TYR A 207 7.79 -3.12 -16.42
CA TYR A 207 7.02 -4.18 -15.82
C TYR A 207 5.60 -4.12 -16.37
N ASN A 208 5.20 -5.14 -17.13
CA ASN A 208 3.86 -5.26 -17.64
C ASN A 208 3.21 -6.49 -17.00
N GLU A 209 2.00 -6.32 -16.52
CA GLU A 209 1.19 -7.37 -15.94
C GLU A 209 -0.14 -7.45 -16.67
N LYS A 210 -0.51 -8.65 -17.06
CA LYS A 210 -1.78 -8.92 -17.70
C LYS A 210 -2.48 -10.06 -17.00
N ASN A 211 -3.64 -9.77 -16.43
CA ASN A 211 -4.49 -10.74 -15.75
C ASN A 211 -5.82 -10.89 -16.50
N ARG A 212 -6.19 -12.12 -16.79
CA ARG A 212 -7.47 -12.47 -17.42
C ARG A 212 -8.13 -13.57 -16.66
N GLY A 213 -9.40 -13.42 -16.39
CA GLY A 213 -10.09 -14.43 -15.62
C GLY A 213 -11.57 -14.50 -15.84
N VAL A 214 -12.10 -15.58 -15.30
CA VAL A 214 -13.52 -15.86 -15.18
C VAL A 214 -13.82 -16.14 -13.72
N GLN A 215 -14.82 -15.49 -13.17
CA GLN A 215 -15.31 -15.72 -11.83
C GLN A 215 -16.79 -16.09 -11.90
N VAL A 216 -17.17 -17.14 -11.18
CA VAL A 216 -18.56 -17.55 -10.99
C VAL A 216 -18.84 -17.55 -9.49
N GLN A 217 -19.96 -16.97 -9.10
CA GLN A 217 -20.46 -17.02 -7.74
C GLN A 217 -21.93 -17.41 -7.75
N TYR A 218 -22.32 -18.23 -6.79
CA TYR A 218 -23.70 -18.64 -6.58
C TYR A 218 -24.04 -18.58 -5.09
N GLY A 219 -25.10 -17.87 -4.75
CA GLY A 219 -25.64 -17.74 -3.41
C GLY A 219 -27.07 -18.24 -3.32
N LYS A 220 -27.41 -18.95 -2.24
CA LYS A 220 -28.75 -19.49 -2.02
C LYS A 220 -29.05 -19.63 -0.54
N SER A 221 -30.22 -19.15 -0.12
CA SER A 221 -30.76 -19.38 1.21
C SER A 221 -31.58 -20.65 1.26
N ILE A 222 -31.29 -21.56 2.19
CA ILE A 222 -31.97 -22.83 2.40
C ILE A 222 -32.25 -23.03 3.87
N GLY A 223 -33.48 -22.78 4.31
CA GLY A 223 -33.85 -22.84 5.72
C GLY A 223 -33.10 -21.80 6.52
N ASN A 224 -32.28 -22.24 7.48
CA ASN A 224 -31.47 -21.37 8.33
C ASN A 224 -30.04 -21.14 7.80
N ASN A 225 -29.76 -21.51 6.55
CA ASN A 225 -28.42 -21.44 5.97
C ASN A 225 -28.41 -20.49 4.78
N ASP A 226 -27.43 -19.59 4.72
CA ASP A 226 -27.09 -18.78 3.58
C ASP A 226 -25.80 -19.32 2.97
N LEU A 227 -25.94 -20.15 1.92
CA LEU A 227 -24.84 -20.80 1.23
C LEU A 227 -24.27 -19.91 0.15
N LEU A 228 -22.96 -19.75 0.12
CA LEU A 228 -22.24 -18.99 -0.89
C LEU A 228 -21.07 -19.83 -1.42
N PHE A 229 -21.06 -20.05 -2.73
CA PHE A 229 -20.00 -20.77 -3.45
C PHE A 229 -19.38 -19.83 -4.49
N GLY A 230 -18.06 -19.87 -4.65
CA GLY A 230 -17.37 -19.16 -5.71
C GLY A 230 -16.24 -19.97 -6.32
N LEU A 231 -16.01 -19.75 -7.62
CA LEU A 231 -14.91 -20.32 -8.38
C LEU A 231 -14.32 -19.25 -9.29
N THR A 232 -13.00 -19.12 -9.29
CA THR A 232 -12.26 -18.22 -10.16
C THR A 232 -11.17 -18.98 -10.88
N TYR A 233 -11.10 -18.83 -12.21
CA TYR A 233 -9.92 -19.16 -12.99
C TYR A 233 -9.24 -17.87 -13.42
N ASP A 234 -7.96 -17.77 -13.18
CA ASP A 234 -7.15 -16.60 -13.51
C ASP A 234 -5.85 -17.02 -14.23
N LYS A 235 -5.52 -16.28 -15.28
CA LYS A 235 -4.24 -16.41 -15.99
C LYS A 235 -3.49 -15.12 -15.89
N SER A 236 -2.35 -15.16 -15.18
CA SER A 236 -1.44 -14.04 -15.02
C SER A 236 -0.24 -14.17 -15.95
N LYS A 237 0.10 -13.06 -16.59
CA LYS A 237 1.30 -12.92 -17.42
C LYS A 237 2.06 -11.69 -16.98
N THR A 238 3.32 -11.86 -16.67
CA THR A 238 4.22 -10.77 -16.31
C THR A 238 5.37 -10.69 -17.31
N TYR A 239 5.62 -9.48 -17.80
CA TYR A 239 6.79 -9.15 -18.59
C TYR A 239 7.63 -8.14 -17.83
N THR A 240 8.90 -8.48 -17.60
CA THR A 240 9.86 -7.56 -16.99
C THR A 240 11.01 -7.31 -17.93
N ARG A 241 11.50 -6.07 -17.95
CA ARG A 241 12.70 -5.66 -18.66
C ARG A 241 13.47 -4.69 -17.80
N SER A 242 14.72 -5.02 -17.51
CA SER A 242 15.60 -4.17 -16.69
C SER A 242 16.90 -3.86 -17.43
N TYR A 243 17.37 -2.63 -17.30
CA TYR A 243 18.63 -2.19 -17.88
C TYR A 243 19.76 -2.44 -16.90
N ASN A 244 20.74 -3.23 -17.33
CA ASN A 244 22.00 -3.39 -16.61
C ASN A 244 22.97 -2.28 -17.05
N ARG A 245 23.22 -1.33 -16.19
CA ARG A 245 24.07 -0.18 -16.48
C ARG A 245 25.53 -0.56 -16.66
N LYS A 246 25.99 -1.59 -15.97
CA LYS A 246 27.38 -2.05 -16.04
C LYS A 246 27.74 -2.55 -17.44
N ASP A 247 26.87 -3.34 -18.02
CA ASP A 247 27.11 -3.99 -19.29
C ASP A 247 26.41 -3.28 -20.46
N ALA A 248 25.64 -2.24 -20.15
CA ALA A 248 24.77 -1.52 -21.11
C ALA A 248 23.80 -2.46 -21.85
N THR A 249 23.35 -3.51 -21.17
CA THR A 249 22.49 -4.56 -21.72
C THR A 249 21.11 -4.54 -21.08
N TRP A 250 20.15 -5.13 -21.78
CA TRP A 250 18.81 -5.35 -21.25
C TRP A 250 18.66 -6.81 -20.86
N LYS A 251 18.02 -7.04 -19.72
CA LYS A 251 17.53 -8.37 -19.32
C LYS A 251 16.03 -8.35 -19.40
N THR A 252 15.44 -9.36 -20.02
CA THR A 252 14.00 -9.54 -20.09
C THR A 252 13.59 -10.86 -19.47
N SER A 253 12.38 -10.92 -18.96
CA SER A 253 11.76 -12.13 -18.46
C SER A 253 10.26 -12.09 -18.74
N HIS A 254 9.72 -13.19 -19.23
CA HIS A 254 8.30 -13.45 -19.33
C HIS A 254 7.94 -14.55 -18.34
N VAL A 255 6.90 -14.33 -17.56
CA VAL A 255 6.41 -15.31 -16.59
C VAL A 255 4.91 -15.47 -16.77
N GLU A 256 4.45 -16.70 -16.87
CA GLU A 256 3.02 -17.03 -16.90
C GLU A 256 2.69 -17.96 -15.75
N ARG A 257 1.49 -17.78 -15.20
CA ARG A 257 0.93 -18.64 -14.15
C ARG A 257 -0.59 -18.71 -14.28
N ASP A 258 -1.12 -19.91 -14.15
CA ASP A 258 -2.56 -20.14 -14.03
C ASP A 258 -2.93 -20.38 -12.56
N SER A 259 -4.10 -19.95 -12.15
CA SER A 259 -4.66 -20.25 -10.84
C SER A 259 -6.14 -20.63 -10.90
N ILE A 260 -6.52 -21.56 -10.03
CA ILE A 260 -7.91 -21.91 -9.76
C ILE A 260 -8.16 -21.68 -8.27
N LEU A 261 -9.06 -20.75 -7.98
CA LEU A 261 -9.43 -20.38 -6.62
C LEU A 261 -10.90 -20.70 -6.42
N GLY A 262 -11.24 -21.35 -5.32
CA GLY A 262 -12.62 -21.62 -4.96
C GLY A 262 -12.89 -21.32 -3.50
N PHE A 263 -14.14 -21.09 -3.16
CA PHE A 263 -14.57 -21.02 -1.77
C PHE A 263 -15.99 -21.56 -1.62
N LEU A 264 -16.25 -22.06 -0.42
CA LEU A 264 -17.56 -22.44 0.06
C LEU A 264 -17.75 -21.84 1.46
N GLN A 265 -18.84 -21.14 1.65
CA GLN A 265 -19.22 -20.53 2.92
C GLN A 265 -20.69 -20.88 3.22
N ASP A 266 -20.98 -21.12 4.48
CA ASP A 266 -22.33 -21.29 5.00
C ASP A 266 -22.54 -20.37 6.19
N LYS A 267 -23.41 -19.38 6.07
CA LYS A 267 -23.85 -18.59 7.21
C LYS A 267 -25.07 -19.26 7.83
N ILE A 268 -24.88 -19.89 8.99
CA ILE A 268 -25.89 -20.66 9.72
C ILE A 268 -26.52 -19.76 10.78
N HIS A 269 -27.80 -19.45 10.65
CA HIS A 269 -28.60 -18.74 11.62
C HIS A 269 -29.07 -19.70 12.73
N LEU A 270 -28.28 -19.84 13.79
CA LEU A 270 -28.63 -20.73 14.90
C LEU A 270 -29.82 -20.20 15.70
N SER A 271 -29.99 -18.88 15.77
CA SER A 271 -31.13 -18.17 16.32
C SER A 271 -31.19 -16.76 15.74
N GLU A 272 -32.21 -15.97 16.08
CA GLU A 272 -32.28 -14.54 15.74
C GLU A 272 -31.09 -13.71 16.25
N LYS A 273 -30.36 -14.24 17.23
CA LYS A 273 -29.23 -13.55 17.89
C LYS A 273 -27.86 -14.17 17.60
N TRP A 274 -27.81 -15.35 16.98
CA TRP A 274 -26.54 -16.09 16.86
C TRP A 274 -26.33 -16.66 15.47
N ASP A 275 -25.30 -16.16 14.81
CA ASP A 275 -24.80 -16.64 13.53
C ASP A 275 -23.44 -17.33 13.69
N ILE A 276 -23.24 -18.43 12.97
CA ILE A 276 -21.94 -19.07 12.77
C ILE A 276 -21.68 -19.20 11.26
N THR A 277 -20.47 -18.83 10.84
CA THR A 277 -20.09 -18.83 9.40
C THR A 277 -18.81 -19.63 9.20
N PRO A 278 -18.87 -20.97 9.05
CA PRO A 278 -17.75 -21.76 8.56
C PRO A 278 -17.53 -21.50 7.08
N ALA A 279 -16.27 -21.50 6.65
CA ALA A 279 -15.89 -21.42 5.24
C ALA A 279 -14.62 -22.20 4.95
N LEU A 280 -14.49 -22.64 3.70
CA LEU A 280 -13.30 -23.27 3.16
C LEU A 280 -12.87 -22.53 1.89
N ARG A 281 -11.60 -22.24 1.76
CA ARG A 281 -11.01 -21.72 0.53
C ARG A 281 -10.06 -22.75 -0.05
N TYR A 282 -10.26 -23.06 -1.33
CA TYR A 282 -9.37 -23.85 -2.16
C TYR A 282 -8.50 -22.94 -3.02
N SER A 283 -7.20 -23.19 -3.07
CA SER A 283 -6.28 -22.46 -3.93
C SER A 283 -5.36 -23.46 -4.62
N ASN A 284 -5.33 -23.38 -5.96
CA ASN A 284 -4.44 -24.17 -6.80
C ASN A 284 -3.71 -23.21 -7.74
N TYR A 285 -2.40 -23.19 -7.63
CA TYR A 285 -1.51 -22.40 -8.47
C TYR A 285 -0.62 -23.34 -9.28
N SER A 286 -0.57 -23.15 -10.61
CA SER A 286 0.36 -23.88 -11.47
C SER A 286 1.81 -23.48 -11.20
N THR A 287 2.74 -24.22 -11.77
CA THR A 287 4.15 -23.79 -11.87
C THR A 287 4.28 -22.47 -12.63
N PHE A 288 5.37 -21.76 -12.41
CA PHE A 288 5.72 -20.59 -13.21
C PHE A 288 6.40 -21.05 -14.51
N ASN A 289 5.84 -20.70 -15.65
CA ASN A 289 6.48 -20.86 -16.94
C ASN A 289 7.27 -19.58 -17.26
N ARG A 290 8.56 -19.69 -17.45
CA ARG A 290 9.47 -18.57 -17.74
C ARG A 290 10.04 -18.68 -19.13
N THR A 291 10.10 -17.56 -19.83
CA THR A 291 10.81 -17.43 -21.11
C THR A 291 11.85 -16.32 -20.98
N ASN A 292 13.11 -16.64 -21.25
CA ASN A 292 14.22 -15.68 -21.19
C ASN A 292 14.40 -14.93 -22.53
N ASP A 293 15.39 -14.04 -22.59
CA ASP A 293 15.74 -13.25 -23.79
C ASP A 293 16.05 -14.08 -25.05
N ALA A 294 16.50 -15.30 -24.86
CA ALA A 294 16.80 -16.21 -25.97
C ALA A 294 15.58 -17.03 -26.43
N GLY A 295 14.40 -16.79 -25.84
CA GLY A 295 13.19 -17.53 -26.12
C GLY A 295 13.19 -18.96 -25.52
N VAL A 296 14.11 -19.24 -24.59
CA VAL A 296 14.17 -20.54 -23.91
C VAL A 296 13.14 -20.56 -22.82
N GLU A 297 12.20 -21.47 -22.90
CA GLU A 297 11.21 -21.73 -21.87
C GLU A 297 11.82 -22.62 -20.77
N THR A 298 11.58 -22.23 -19.53
CA THR A 298 11.93 -23.01 -18.35
C THR A 298 10.70 -23.10 -17.46
N GLU A 299 10.37 -24.32 -17.05
CA GLU A 299 9.39 -24.54 -16.01
C GLU A 299 10.05 -24.20 -14.66
N GLY A 300 9.43 -23.30 -13.92
CA GLY A 300 9.87 -22.94 -12.58
C GLY A 300 9.13 -23.76 -11.52
N ASP A 301 9.71 -23.87 -10.35
CA ASP A 301 9.02 -24.40 -9.18
C ASP A 301 7.85 -23.49 -8.77
N GLY A 302 7.03 -23.93 -7.82
CA GLY A 302 6.02 -23.12 -7.19
C GLY A 302 4.58 -23.49 -7.50
N SER A 303 4.35 -24.71 -8.06
CA SER A 303 3.00 -25.27 -8.03
C SER A 303 2.59 -25.58 -6.60
N THR A 304 1.37 -25.24 -6.25
CA THR A 304 0.88 -25.48 -4.89
C THR A 304 -0.64 -25.63 -4.87
N VAL A 305 -1.11 -26.51 -4.01
CA VAL A 305 -2.53 -26.72 -3.74
C VAL A 305 -2.72 -26.64 -2.22
N THR A 306 -3.65 -25.79 -1.79
CA THR A 306 -3.96 -25.66 -0.36
C THR A 306 -5.44 -25.45 -0.12
N ILE A 307 -5.89 -25.84 1.08
CA ILE A 307 -7.22 -25.55 1.60
C ILE A 307 -7.05 -24.83 2.93
N THR A 308 -7.66 -23.65 3.02
CA THR A 308 -7.62 -22.83 4.24
C THR A 308 -9.02 -22.72 4.83
N PRO A 309 -9.24 -23.23 6.05
CA PRO A 309 -10.50 -23.09 6.76
C PRO A 309 -10.62 -21.73 7.44
N THR A 310 -11.86 -21.29 7.60
CA THR A 310 -12.24 -20.09 8.36
C THR A 310 -13.51 -20.39 9.14
N ILE A 311 -13.63 -19.83 10.33
CA ILE A 311 -14.87 -19.85 11.09
C ILE A 311 -15.06 -18.50 11.78
N ASN A 312 -16.25 -17.93 11.63
CA ASN A 312 -16.65 -16.72 12.32
C ASN A 312 -17.94 -16.98 13.07
N THR A 313 -18.13 -16.34 14.20
CA THR A 313 -19.39 -16.32 14.93
C THR A 313 -19.71 -14.92 15.40
N GLN A 314 -20.97 -14.57 15.34
CA GLN A 314 -21.50 -13.29 15.81
C GLN A 314 -22.69 -13.55 16.73
N TYR A 315 -22.70 -12.88 17.87
CA TYR A 315 -23.75 -13.00 18.86
C TYR A 315 -24.26 -11.62 19.29
N ALA A 316 -25.57 -11.40 19.20
CA ALA A 316 -26.27 -10.23 19.73
C ALA A 316 -26.79 -10.55 21.13
N PHE A 317 -26.19 -9.95 22.15
CA PHE A 317 -26.66 -10.12 23.55
C PHE A 317 -28.04 -9.48 23.72
N ASP A 318 -28.20 -8.30 23.17
CA ASP A 318 -29.40 -7.50 23.12
C ASP A 318 -29.37 -6.59 21.88
N ASP A 319 -30.35 -5.71 21.73
CA ASP A 319 -30.48 -4.80 20.56
C ASP A 319 -29.35 -3.76 20.49
N THR A 320 -28.61 -3.56 21.58
CA THR A 320 -27.54 -2.55 21.70
C THR A 320 -26.14 -3.15 21.78
N THR A 321 -26.02 -4.45 22.05
CA THR A 321 -24.73 -5.10 22.33
C THR A 321 -24.53 -6.33 21.46
N SER A 322 -23.44 -6.34 20.70
CA SER A 322 -23.03 -7.52 19.91
C SER A 322 -21.55 -7.80 20.05
N ALA A 323 -21.16 -9.06 19.88
CA ALA A 323 -19.77 -9.47 19.79
C ALA A 323 -19.57 -10.45 18.65
N TYR A 324 -18.36 -10.51 18.13
CA TYR A 324 -17.95 -11.50 17.15
C TYR A 324 -16.57 -12.07 17.48
N LEU A 325 -16.37 -13.31 17.08
CA LEU A 325 -15.11 -14.01 17.15
C LEU A 325 -14.86 -14.71 15.81
N GLY A 326 -13.68 -14.50 15.26
CA GLY A 326 -13.26 -15.12 14.01
C GLY A 326 -11.90 -15.80 14.16
N TRP A 327 -11.74 -16.88 13.43
CA TRP A 327 -10.46 -17.52 13.17
C TRP A 327 -10.34 -17.86 11.70
N ALA A 328 -9.18 -17.61 11.11
CA ALA A 328 -8.88 -17.95 9.74
C ALA A 328 -7.46 -18.49 9.62
N SER A 329 -7.31 -19.62 8.93
CA SER A 329 -6.02 -20.01 8.40
C SER A 329 -5.72 -19.15 7.17
N VAL A 330 -4.52 -18.61 7.08
CA VAL A 330 -4.06 -17.76 5.98
C VAL A 330 -2.91 -18.41 5.25
N TYR A 331 -2.90 -18.19 3.93
CA TYR A 331 -1.92 -18.77 3.04
C TYR A 331 -1.59 -17.79 1.91
N ARG A 332 -0.31 -17.70 1.56
CA ARG A 332 0.16 -16.98 0.37
C ARG A 332 1.32 -17.75 -0.26
N PRO A 333 1.25 -18.10 -1.56
CA PRO A 333 2.36 -18.76 -2.24
C PRO A 333 3.55 -17.81 -2.38
N VAL A 334 4.75 -18.36 -2.39
CA VAL A 334 5.97 -17.61 -2.70
C VAL A 334 5.82 -16.98 -4.08
N LYS A 335 6.15 -15.69 -4.17
CA LYS A 335 6.08 -14.94 -5.43
C LYS A 335 7.22 -15.34 -6.36
N GLU A 336 7.00 -15.21 -7.66
CA GLU A 336 8.00 -15.52 -8.68
C GLU A 336 9.33 -14.83 -8.42
N GLY A 337 9.32 -13.52 -8.13
CA GLY A 337 10.52 -12.75 -7.83
C GLY A 337 11.28 -13.18 -6.57
N ASP A 338 10.66 -13.94 -5.69
CA ASP A 338 11.27 -14.41 -4.45
C ASP A 338 12.08 -15.70 -4.65
N TYR A 339 11.69 -16.53 -5.61
CA TYR A 339 12.47 -17.75 -5.97
C TYR A 339 13.86 -17.45 -6.48
N SER A 340 14.08 -16.28 -7.06
CA SER A 340 15.39 -15.86 -7.54
C SER A 340 16.30 -15.31 -6.45
N LYS A 341 15.80 -15.12 -5.24
CA LYS A 341 16.56 -14.55 -4.12
C LYS A 341 17.31 -15.64 -3.37
N ILE A 342 18.56 -15.32 -3.02
CA ILE A 342 19.43 -16.23 -2.28
C ILE A 342 19.01 -16.22 -0.81
N THR A 343 18.75 -17.40 -0.25
CA THR A 343 18.60 -17.57 1.20
C THR A 343 19.98 -17.73 1.85
N PRO A 344 20.18 -17.33 3.12
CA PRO A 344 21.49 -17.40 3.78
C PRO A 344 22.09 -18.81 3.83
N ASN A 345 21.25 -19.82 4.04
CA ASN A 345 21.63 -21.23 4.16
C ASN A 345 21.37 -22.04 2.87
N GLY A 346 20.98 -21.40 1.77
CA GLY A 346 20.65 -22.07 0.51
C GLY A 346 19.36 -22.88 0.51
N ALA A 347 18.57 -22.83 1.58
CA ALA A 347 17.28 -23.51 1.63
C ALA A 347 16.23 -22.81 0.76
N PRO A 348 15.33 -23.54 0.09
CA PRO A 348 14.25 -22.93 -0.67
C PRO A 348 13.27 -22.20 0.26
N LEU A 349 12.71 -21.07 -0.20
CA LEU A 349 11.63 -20.40 0.50
C LEU A 349 10.39 -21.27 0.51
N LYS A 350 9.69 -21.25 1.65
CA LYS A 350 8.39 -21.89 1.83
C LYS A 350 7.28 -20.87 1.65
N ASP A 351 6.12 -21.35 1.24
CA ASP A 351 4.90 -20.55 1.20
C ASP A 351 4.57 -19.99 2.58
N GLU A 352 3.97 -18.79 2.60
CA GLU A 352 3.56 -18.16 3.85
C GLU A 352 2.29 -18.81 4.36
N GLU A 353 2.32 -19.24 5.60
CA GLU A 353 1.21 -19.87 6.30
C GLU A 353 1.07 -19.27 7.70
N GLY A 354 -0.15 -19.23 8.20
CA GLY A 354 -0.40 -18.71 9.53
C GLY A 354 -1.87 -18.73 9.92
N ASP A 355 -2.14 -18.11 11.06
CA ASP A 355 -3.46 -17.98 11.65
C ASP A 355 -3.76 -16.53 12.01
N VAL A 356 -5.01 -16.15 11.81
CA VAL A 356 -5.55 -14.85 12.25
C VAL A 356 -6.74 -15.10 13.17
N TRP A 357 -6.69 -14.49 14.35
CA TRP A 357 -7.79 -14.41 15.28
C TRP A 357 -8.30 -12.99 15.35
N THR A 358 -9.61 -12.83 15.36
CA THR A 358 -10.27 -11.53 15.41
C THR A 358 -11.36 -11.58 16.48
N LEU A 359 -11.37 -10.62 17.38
CA LEU A 359 -12.41 -10.45 18.40
C LEU A 359 -12.93 -9.02 18.33
N GLY A 360 -14.25 -8.85 18.33
CA GLY A 360 -14.85 -7.53 18.41
C GLY A 360 -16.09 -7.50 19.30
N ILE A 361 -16.29 -6.33 19.92
CA ILE A 361 -17.48 -6.03 20.72
C ILE A 361 -17.93 -4.63 20.32
N ARG A 362 -19.20 -4.48 20.05
CA ARG A 362 -19.87 -3.18 19.86
C ARG A 362 -20.99 -3.03 20.87
N LYS A 363 -21.09 -1.82 21.43
CA LYS A 363 -22.18 -1.44 22.32
C LYS A 363 -22.66 -0.03 21.99
N ASP A 364 -23.96 0.08 21.75
CA ASP A 364 -24.66 1.37 21.73
C ASP A 364 -25.08 1.68 23.18
N ILE A 365 -24.41 2.65 23.80
CA ILE A 365 -24.62 3.03 25.22
C ILE A 365 -25.98 3.69 25.37
N ASP A 366 -26.30 4.54 24.40
CA ASP A 366 -27.59 5.23 24.21
C ASP A 366 -27.76 5.57 22.72
N ASP A 367 -28.84 6.29 22.37
CA ASP A 367 -29.17 6.67 20.98
C ASP A 367 -28.12 7.60 20.34
N LYS A 368 -27.20 8.15 21.14
CA LYS A 368 -26.19 9.14 20.73
C LYS A 368 -24.76 8.64 20.85
N THR A 369 -24.55 7.55 21.57
CA THR A 369 -23.21 7.11 21.95
C THR A 369 -23.00 5.65 21.62
N SER A 370 -22.00 5.34 20.77
CA SER A 370 -21.57 3.98 20.52
C SER A 370 -20.08 3.80 20.79
N VAL A 371 -19.69 2.62 21.24
CA VAL A 371 -18.31 2.20 21.44
C VAL A 371 -18.08 0.87 20.75
N ALA A 372 -16.89 0.70 20.16
CA ALA A 372 -16.48 -0.58 19.62
C ALA A 372 -15.01 -0.86 19.96
N LEU A 373 -14.75 -2.12 20.30
CA LEU A 373 -13.42 -2.66 20.50
C LEU A 373 -13.19 -3.76 19.48
N HIS A 374 -12.04 -3.71 18.83
CA HIS A 374 -11.60 -4.71 17.88
C HIS A 374 -10.17 -5.12 18.22
N TYR A 375 -9.90 -6.44 18.27
CA TYR A 375 -8.60 -7.00 18.54
C TYR A 375 -8.26 -8.07 17.52
N ASP A 376 -7.08 -7.92 16.89
CA ASP A 376 -6.52 -8.89 15.97
C ASP A 376 -5.23 -9.48 16.51
N TRP A 377 -5.06 -10.76 16.30
CA TRP A 377 -3.85 -11.48 16.58
C TRP A 377 -3.50 -12.39 15.40
N THR A 378 -2.40 -12.05 14.71
CA THR A 378 -1.87 -12.80 13.57
C THR A 378 -0.58 -13.50 13.97
N ASN A 379 -0.47 -14.78 13.66
CA ASN A 379 0.77 -15.54 13.73
C ASN A 379 1.06 -16.10 12.34
N MET A 380 2.19 -15.70 11.78
CA MET A 380 2.71 -16.26 10.52
C MET A 380 3.91 -17.15 10.82
N ASP A 381 3.86 -18.40 10.37
CA ASP A 381 4.96 -19.35 10.60
C ASP A 381 6.05 -19.27 9.53
N ASN A 382 5.71 -18.85 8.33
CA ASN A 382 6.62 -18.76 7.18
C ASN A 382 6.56 -17.39 6.49
N ALA A 383 6.34 -16.30 7.23
CA ALA A 383 6.36 -14.96 6.63
C ALA A 383 7.67 -14.73 5.87
N VAL A 384 7.57 -14.29 4.61
CA VAL A 384 8.73 -13.99 3.80
C VAL A 384 9.19 -12.56 4.06
N THR A 385 10.40 -12.41 4.52
CA THR A 385 11.03 -11.10 4.70
C THR A 385 12.31 -10.97 3.90
N TYR A 386 12.70 -9.74 3.62
CA TYR A 386 13.84 -9.42 2.76
C TYR A 386 14.83 -8.56 3.51
N TYR A 387 16.11 -8.78 3.18
CA TYR A 387 17.18 -7.91 3.62
C TYR A 387 18.26 -7.80 2.54
N SER A 388 19.07 -6.78 2.63
CA SER A 388 20.15 -6.53 1.69
C SER A 388 21.47 -6.56 2.41
N VAL A 389 22.43 -7.32 1.90
CA VAL A 389 23.80 -7.41 2.40
C VAL A 389 24.69 -6.57 1.51
N TRP A 390 25.49 -5.70 2.12
CA TRP A 390 26.50 -4.96 1.39
C TRP A 390 27.65 -5.86 1.00
N MET A 391 27.90 -5.98 -0.30
CA MET A 391 29.00 -6.75 -0.86
C MET A 391 30.17 -5.82 -1.18
N LYS A 392 31.15 -5.77 -0.30
CA LYS A 392 32.28 -4.85 -0.41
C LYS A 392 33.11 -5.04 -1.68
N ASP A 393 33.23 -6.29 -2.14
CA ASP A 393 33.93 -6.66 -3.36
C ASP A 393 33.21 -6.23 -4.64
N LYS A 394 31.89 -6.10 -4.59
CA LYS A 394 31.03 -5.71 -5.71
C LYS A 394 30.61 -4.24 -5.64
N LEU A 395 30.85 -3.55 -4.53
CA LEU A 395 30.32 -2.21 -4.21
C LEU A 395 28.81 -2.12 -4.48
N ASP A 396 28.08 -3.15 -4.08
CA ASP A 396 26.64 -3.29 -4.35
C ASP A 396 25.96 -4.07 -3.23
N PHE A 397 24.62 -4.02 -3.19
CA PHE A 397 23.82 -4.80 -2.26
C PHE A 397 23.32 -6.09 -2.90
N GLU A 398 23.50 -7.20 -2.19
CA GLU A 398 22.86 -8.46 -2.52
C GLU A 398 21.55 -8.59 -1.74
N SER A 399 20.44 -8.71 -2.45
CA SER A 399 19.13 -8.91 -1.83
C SER A 399 18.92 -10.38 -1.48
N LYS A 400 18.61 -10.65 -0.22
CA LYS A 400 18.31 -11.98 0.32
C LYS A 400 16.86 -12.04 0.82
N ALA A 401 16.30 -13.22 0.84
CA ALA A 401 14.99 -13.49 1.38
C ALA A 401 15.04 -14.66 2.37
N VAL A 402 14.22 -14.61 3.40
CA VAL A 402 14.09 -15.69 4.40
C VAL A 402 12.64 -15.87 4.82
N ASN A 403 12.29 -17.10 5.23
CA ASN A 403 11.10 -17.31 6.01
C ASN A 403 11.37 -16.96 7.47
N ALA A 404 10.47 -16.24 8.07
CA ALA A 404 10.52 -15.82 9.47
C ALA A 404 9.18 -16.10 10.16
N LYS A 405 9.17 -16.05 11.47
CA LYS A 405 7.94 -15.98 12.26
C LYS A 405 7.57 -14.54 12.47
N GLU A 406 6.33 -14.17 12.15
CA GLU A 406 5.76 -12.86 12.45
C GLU A 406 4.61 -13.03 13.43
N THR A 407 4.61 -12.24 14.49
CA THR A 407 3.45 -12.13 15.40
C THR A 407 3.01 -10.68 15.44
N LYS A 408 1.81 -10.42 14.93
CA LYS A 408 1.20 -9.11 14.93
C LYS A 408 -0.02 -9.08 15.85
N LYS A 409 -0.09 -8.06 16.68
CA LYS A 409 -1.23 -7.81 17.56
C LYS A 409 -1.67 -6.37 17.38
N SER A 410 -2.96 -6.18 17.16
CA SER A 410 -3.55 -4.84 17.10
C SER A 410 -4.79 -4.74 17.97
N ILE A 411 -4.97 -3.60 18.58
CA ILE A 411 -6.19 -3.23 19.28
C ILE A 411 -6.68 -1.91 18.71
N ASN A 412 -7.96 -1.84 18.39
CA ASN A 412 -8.62 -0.63 17.92
C ASN A 412 -9.83 -0.38 18.81
N LEU A 413 -9.92 0.82 19.36
CA LEU A 413 -11.03 1.30 20.16
C LEU A 413 -11.63 2.52 19.46
N THR A 414 -12.95 2.54 19.27
CA THR A 414 -13.66 3.68 18.73
C THR A 414 -14.77 4.10 19.68
N LEU A 415 -15.02 5.39 19.73
CA LEU A 415 -16.17 6.02 20.40
C LEU A 415 -16.74 7.06 19.47
N ASP A 416 -18.02 6.96 19.18
CA ASP A 416 -18.80 7.96 18.46
C ASP A 416 -19.85 8.54 19.39
N HIS A 417 -19.94 9.88 19.46
CA HIS A 417 -20.88 10.58 20.29
C HIS A 417 -21.49 11.77 19.58
N GLN A 418 -22.81 11.81 19.53
CA GLN A 418 -23.59 12.92 19.02
C GLN A 418 -24.07 13.78 20.19
N PHE A 419 -23.45 14.95 20.39
CA PHE A 419 -23.88 15.89 21.48
C PHE A 419 -25.30 16.39 21.27
N ASP A 420 -25.60 16.82 20.04
CA ASP A 420 -26.90 17.30 19.60
C ASP A 420 -27.09 17.05 18.09
N GLU A 421 -28.09 17.64 17.46
CA GLU A 421 -28.37 17.51 16.02
C GLU A 421 -27.28 18.10 15.11
N HIS A 422 -26.34 18.86 15.67
CA HIS A 422 -25.29 19.57 14.93
C HIS A 422 -23.89 19.06 15.20
N TRP A 423 -23.55 18.64 16.42
CA TRP A 423 -22.21 18.30 16.84
C TRP A 423 -22.00 16.81 16.99
N ASN A 424 -20.97 16.30 16.32
CA ASN A 424 -20.53 14.92 16.42
C ASN A 424 -19.05 14.86 16.80
N LEU A 425 -18.69 13.92 17.67
CA LEU A 425 -17.33 13.58 18.06
C LEU A 425 -17.06 12.12 17.78
N SER A 426 -16.03 11.84 16.98
CA SER A 426 -15.49 10.49 16.79
C SER A 426 -14.09 10.42 17.37
N LEU A 427 -13.85 9.48 18.27
CA LEU A 427 -12.53 9.18 18.81
C LEU A 427 -12.13 7.78 18.39
N ALA A 428 -10.86 7.64 18.00
CA ALA A 428 -10.29 6.33 17.73
C ALA A 428 -8.89 6.20 18.35
N TYR A 429 -8.59 5.03 18.87
CA TYR A 429 -7.28 4.65 19.33
C TYR A 429 -6.87 3.33 18.68
N SER A 430 -5.67 3.29 18.13
CA SER A 430 -5.06 2.10 17.57
C SER A 430 -3.71 1.85 18.20
N HIS A 431 -3.48 0.62 18.64
CA HIS A 431 -2.16 0.15 19.06
C HIS A 431 -1.80 -1.08 18.25
N MET A 432 -0.57 -1.12 17.73
CA MET A 432 -0.05 -2.25 16.98
C MET A 432 1.34 -2.63 17.47
N LYS A 433 1.53 -3.93 17.70
CA LYS A 433 2.82 -4.54 17.98
C LYS A 433 3.10 -5.59 16.90
N ASP A 434 4.27 -5.50 16.27
CA ASP A 434 4.73 -6.41 15.23
C ASP A 434 6.10 -6.95 15.62
N GLU A 435 6.19 -8.26 15.83
CA GLU A 435 7.40 -8.96 16.28
C GLU A 435 7.81 -9.99 15.23
N TRP A 436 9.08 -9.93 14.86
CA TRP A 436 9.69 -10.85 13.91
C TRP A 436 10.80 -11.66 14.57
N LYS A 437 10.86 -12.95 14.21
CA LYS A 437 11.92 -13.87 14.70
C LYS A 437 12.40 -14.73 13.53
N ALA A 438 13.72 -14.95 13.45
CA ALA A 438 14.26 -15.92 12.53
C ALA A 438 13.64 -17.30 12.81
N LYS A 439 13.39 -18.07 11.76
CA LYS A 439 12.91 -19.44 11.86
C LYS A 439 14.10 -20.38 11.92
N ASP A 440 13.94 -21.50 12.66
CA ASP A 440 14.98 -22.53 12.79
C ASP A 440 15.47 -22.99 11.40
N GLY A 441 16.78 -22.94 11.15
CA GLY A 441 17.40 -23.26 9.88
C GLY A 441 17.32 -22.13 8.81
N MET A 442 16.72 -21.00 9.14
CA MET A 442 16.65 -19.77 8.34
C MET A 442 17.26 -18.61 9.12
N GLU A 443 18.42 -18.83 9.71
CA GLU A 443 19.09 -17.79 10.47
C GLU A 443 19.38 -16.58 9.56
N PHE A 444 19.17 -15.39 10.10
CA PHE A 444 19.76 -14.19 9.52
C PHE A 444 21.28 -14.37 9.52
N ASP A 445 21.94 -13.86 8.49
CA ASP A 445 23.41 -13.90 8.41
C ASP A 445 23.98 -13.45 9.78
N PRO A 446 24.88 -14.24 10.43
CA PRO A 446 25.36 -13.93 11.76
C PRO A 446 26.11 -12.60 11.86
N ASP A 447 26.61 -12.08 10.75
CA ASP A 447 27.21 -10.73 10.69
C ASP A 447 26.16 -9.62 10.65
N ILE A 448 24.87 -9.98 10.66
CA ILE A 448 23.73 -9.10 10.55
C ILE A 448 22.92 -9.18 11.82
N SER A 449 23.15 -8.25 12.72
CA SER A 449 22.24 -8.02 13.83
C SER A 449 21.03 -7.23 13.36
N LEU A 450 19.81 -7.63 13.76
CA LEU A 450 18.59 -6.87 13.51
C LEU A 450 18.71 -5.41 13.99
N ASP A 451 19.48 -5.17 15.05
CA ASP A 451 19.76 -3.84 15.58
C ASP A 451 20.67 -3.01 14.67
N ASN A 452 21.38 -3.64 13.76
CA ASN A 452 22.28 -2.99 12.82
C ASN A 452 21.70 -2.86 11.41
N TYR A 453 20.43 -3.26 11.19
CA TYR A 453 19.88 -3.44 9.87
C TYR A 453 18.75 -2.48 9.56
N SER A 454 19.01 -1.51 8.76
CA SER A 454 17.99 -0.60 8.23
C SER A 454 17.21 -1.17 7.04
N ASN A 455 17.59 -2.33 6.54
CA ASN A 455 17.04 -2.91 5.32
C ASN A 455 16.26 -4.21 5.52
N VAL A 456 16.07 -4.67 6.73
CA VAL A 456 15.18 -5.81 7.01
C VAL A 456 13.75 -5.30 7.07
N ASN A 457 12.86 -5.83 6.23
CA ASN A 457 11.44 -5.43 6.23
C ASN A 457 10.79 -5.58 7.60
N ALA A 458 11.17 -6.62 8.33
CA ALA A 458 10.75 -6.87 9.69
C ALA A 458 11.02 -5.69 10.61
N MET A 459 12.22 -5.16 10.57
CA MET A 459 12.66 -4.03 11.39
C MET A 459 12.01 -2.72 10.95
N ILE A 460 11.87 -2.51 9.64
CA ILE A 460 11.19 -1.34 9.10
C ILE A 460 9.72 -1.31 9.51
N ASN A 461 9.06 -2.47 9.54
CA ASN A 461 7.68 -2.56 10.01
C ASN A 461 7.57 -2.25 11.51
N SER A 462 8.57 -2.60 12.31
CA SER A 462 8.61 -2.27 13.74
C SER A 462 8.92 -0.79 14.04
N LEU A 463 9.43 -0.04 13.08
CA LEU A 463 9.74 1.39 13.21
C LEU A 463 8.56 2.32 12.89
N ARG A 464 7.34 1.78 12.79
CA ARG A 464 6.13 2.59 12.66
C ARG A 464 5.68 3.12 14.02
N PRO A 465 4.87 4.19 14.06
CA PRO A 465 4.21 4.58 15.29
C PRO A 465 3.44 3.39 15.87
N SER A 466 3.70 3.05 17.13
CA SER A 466 3.00 1.94 17.79
C SER A 466 1.61 2.34 18.28
N ASN A 467 1.37 3.64 18.49
CA ASN A 467 0.07 4.17 18.90
C ASN A 467 -0.36 5.29 17.97
N HIS A 468 -1.65 5.28 17.63
CA HIS A 468 -2.28 6.34 16.86
C HIS A 468 -3.62 6.69 17.51
N TYR A 469 -3.78 7.95 17.88
CA TYR A 469 -5.01 8.52 18.42
C TYR A 469 -5.60 9.47 17.39
N ILE A 470 -6.88 9.34 17.17
CA ILE A 470 -7.64 10.18 16.25
C ILE A 470 -8.78 10.81 17.03
N ALA A 471 -8.97 12.11 16.85
CA ALA A 471 -10.15 12.83 17.31
C ALA A 471 -10.71 13.66 16.16
N ASN A 472 -11.95 13.44 15.81
CA ASN A 472 -12.66 14.19 14.79
C ASN A 472 -13.89 14.85 15.40
N LEU A 473 -13.89 16.18 15.45
CA LEU A 473 -15.03 16.97 15.88
C LEU A 473 -15.66 17.63 14.65
N SER A 474 -16.91 17.34 14.38
CA SER A 474 -17.64 17.90 13.25
C SER A 474 -18.90 18.67 13.70
N TYR A 475 -19.21 19.68 12.93
CA TYR A 475 -20.41 20.50 13.08
C TYR A 475 -21.14 20.62 11.75
N GLU A 476 -22.44 20.36 11.77
CA GLU A 476 -23.32 20.50 10.62
C GLU A 476 -24.56 21.31 11.00
N ASN A 477 -24.88 22.34 10.22
CA ASN A 477 -26.07 23.12 10.39
C ASN A 477 -26.55 23.72 9.05
N GLY A 478 -27.61 23.17 8.50
CA GLY A 478 -28.20 23.58 7.23
C GLY A 478 -27.17 23.44 6.09
N LYS A 479 -26.70 24.58 5.59
CA LYS A 479 -25.76 24.64 4.47
C LYS A 479 -24.27 24.51 4.86
N TRP A 480 -23.97 24.46 6.14
CA TRP A 480 -22.61 24.46 6.65
C TRP A 480 -22.22 23.11 7.22
N TYR A 481 -21.07 22.63 6.81
CA TYR A 481 -20.37 21.51 7.44
C TYR A 481 -18.92 21.89 7.70
N THR A 482 -18.43 21.70 8.92
CA THR A 482 -17.02 21.88 9.26
C THR A 482 -16.51 20.73 10.13
N GLY A 483 -15.25 20.36 9.97
CA GLY A 483 -14.61 19.31 10.75
C GLY A 483 -13.19 19.69 11.14
N LEU A 484 -12.81 19.33 12.36
CA LEU A 484 -11.46 19.41 12.88
C LEU A 484 -11.00 18.01 13.23
N LEU A 485 -9.97 17.54 12.53
CA LEU A 485 -9.34 16.23 12.74
C LEU A 485 -7.99 16.42 13.43
N ALA A 486 -7.77 15.72 14.53
CA ALA A 486 -6.49 15.61 15.20
C ALA A 486 -5.93 14.20 15.05
N ASN A 487 -4.69 14.07 14.62
CA ASN A 487 -3.92 12.84 14.56
C ASN A 487 -2.73 12.94 15.50
N TYR A 488 -2.67 12.07 16.49
CA TYR A 488 -1.55 12.01 17.44
C TYR A 488 -0.87 10.65 17.36
N TYR A 489 0.38 10.65 16.93
CA TYR A 489 1.24 9.47 16.78
C TYR A 489 2.22 9.42 17.92
N THR A 490 2.42 8.23 18.52
CA THR A 490 3.41 8.01 19.58
C THR A 490 4.07 6.64 19.48
N GLY A 491 5.13 6.44 20.26
CA GLY A 491 5.89 5.20 20.27
C GLY A 491 6.70 5.00 18.99
N MET A 492 7.18 6.11 18.44
CA MET A 492 8.11 6.12 17.30
C MET A 492 9.52 5.90 17.80
N ASP A 493 10.32 5.16 17.02
CA ASP A 493 11.70 4.88 17.35
C ASP A 493 12.60 6.07 17.00
N GLU A 494 13.16 6.73 18.00
CA GLU A 494 14.06 7.88 17.82
C GLU A 494 15.36 7.54 17.08
N ARG A 495 15.67 6.27 16.86
CA ARG A 495 16.77 5.85 15.98
C ARG A 495 16.48 6.16 14.52
N ALA A 496 15.21 6.25 14.14
CA ALA A 496 14.75 6.46 12.77
C ALA A 496 14.01 7.79 12.57
N PHE A 497 13.27 8.24 13.57
CA PHE A 497 12.45 9.45 13.52
C PHE A 497 13.09 10.61 14.29
N THR A 498 12.77 11.84 13.92
CA THR A 498 13.31 13.04 14.58
C THR A 498 12.70 13.28 15.97
N ASP A 499 11.51 12.74 16.22
CA ASP A 499 10.82 12.79 17.51
C ASP A 499 10.08 11.45 17.74
N ASN A 500 9.73 11.16 18.98
CA ASN A 500 8.97 9.97 19.36
C ASN A 500 7.44 10.17 19.31
N HIS A 501 6.97 11.37 18.98
CA HIS A 501 5.56 11.71 18.86
C HIS A 501 5.34 12.90 17.92
N PHE A 502 4.15 12.94 17.27
CA PHE A 502 3.71 14.06 16.46
C PHE A 502 2.20 14.27 16.59
N LEU A 503 1.79 15.54 16.66
CA LEU A 503 0.38 15.94 16.69
C LEU A 503 0.06 16.84 15.50
N VAL A 504 -0.81 16.35 14.62
CA VAL A 504 -1.18 17.02 13.38
C VAL A 504 -2.68 17.31 13.38
N PHE A 505 -3.04 18.53 13.02
CA PHE A 505 -4.44 18.97 12.89
C PHE A 505 -4.76 19.25 11.43
N ASP A 506 -5.92 18.76 11.00
CA ASP A 506 -6.52 19.08 9.71
C ASP A 506 -7.89 19.73 9.94
N TRP A 507 -8.24 20.71 9.12
CA TRP A 507 -9.51 21.40 9.20
C TRP A 507 -10.14 21.51 7.82
N ASN A 508 -11.48 21.40 7.77
CA ASN A 508 -12.25 21.58 6.56
C ASN A 508 -13.56 22.33 6.82
N LEU A 509 -14.02 23.02 5.79
CA LEU A 509 -15.29 23.72 5.73
C LEU A 509 -15.92 23.49 4.37
N ASN A 510 -17.19 23.05 4.36
CA ASN A 510 -18.03 22.96 3.17
C ASN A 510 -19.21 23.89 3.33
N TYR A 511 -19.60 24.53 2.24
CA TYR A 511 -20.77 25.41 2.18
C TYR A 511 -21.61 25.10 0.94
N GLU A 512 -22.86 24.72 1.15
CA GLU A 512 -23.85 24.52 0.11
C GLU A 512 -24.39 25.87 -0.36
N ILE A 513 -23.89 26.39 -1.48
CA ILE A 513 -24.36 27.64 -2.05
C ILE A 513 -25.82 27.49 -2.49
N ASN A 514 -26.12 26.39 -3.16
CA ASN A 514 -27.45 25.94 -3.55
C ASN A 514 -27.47 24.42 -3.68
N GLU A 515 -28.60 23.83 -4.11
CA GLU A 515 -28.78 22.36 -4.24
C GLU A 515 -27.76 21.69 -5.18
N ASP A 516 -27.23 22.45 -6.15
CA ASP A 516 -26.30 21.95 -7.15
C ASP A 516 -24.84 22.33 -6.88
N THR A 517 -24.57 23.27 -5.97
CA THR A 517 -23.25 23.87 -5.83
C THR A 517 -22.76 23.83 -4.39
N THR A 518 -21.64 23.20 -4.15
CA THR A 518 -20.92 23.18 -2.87
C THR A 518 -19.53 23.77 -3.04
N ALA A 519 -19.18 24.79 -2.28
CA ALA A 519 -17.82 25.29 -2.15
C ALA A 519 -17.14 24.65 -0.93
N TYR A 520 -15.84 24.42 -0.99
CA TYR A 520 -15.09 23.88 0.14
C TYR A 520 -13.71 24.51 0.30
N ILE A 521 -13.26 24.53 1.55
CA ILE A 521 -11.90 24.89 1.95
C ILE A 521 -11.40 23.77 2.85
N ALA A 522 -10.15 23.35 2.67
CA ALA A 522 -9.48 22.45 3.60
C ALA A 522 -8.05 22.93 3.87
N ILE A 523 -7.62 22.75 5.11
CA ILE A 523 -6.25 23.05 5.54
C ILE A 523 -5.72 21.79 6.20
N THR A 524 -4.74 21.15 5.58
CA THR A 524 -4.03 20.02 6.18
C THR A 524 -2.79 20.51 6.92
N ASN A 525 -2.43 19.83 8.00
CA ASN A 525 -1.37 20.22 8.91
C ASN A 525 -1.51 21.69 9.36
N LEU A 526 -2.64 22.02 9.97
CA LEU A 526 -3.04 23.37 10.36
C LEU A 526 -1.99 24.11 11.20
N THR A 527 -1.30 23.40 12.07
CA THR A 527 -0.23 23.93 12.95
C THR A 527 1.11 24.01 12.26
N ASN A 528 1.22 23.50 11.02
CA ASN A 528 2.48 23.36 10.29
C ASN A 528 3.53 22.57 11.10
N GLU A 529 3.11 21.43 11.63
CA GLU A 529 3.99 20.51 12.36
C GLU A 529 5.06 19.94 11.42
N ALA A 530 6.28 19.81 11.92
CA ALA A 530 7.34 19.06 11.24
C ALA A 530 7.22 17.60 11.67
N TYR A 531 6.60 16.75 10.84
CA TYR A 531 6.32 15.39 11.25
C TYR A 531 6.72 14.37 10.19
N GLU A 532 6.89 13.16 10.68
CA GLU A 532 7.27 11.96 9.91
C GLU A 532 6.39 10.82 10.43
N ASN A 533 5.84 10.02 9.56
CA ASN A 533 5.01 8.87 9.96
C ASN A 533 5.45 7.56 9.31
N THR A 534 6.45 7.63 8.44
CA THR A 534 6.95 6.48 7.70
C THR A 534 8.47 6.54 7.63
N TYR A 535 9.12 5.45 8.05
CA TYR A 535 10.55 5.28 7.84
C TYR A 535 10.85 5.00 6.37
N MET A 536 11.71 5.80 5.76
CA MET A 536 12.19 5.52 4.42
C MET A 536 13.35 4.54 4.41
N ARG A 537 13.21 3.55 3.56
CA ARG A 537 14.07 2.39 3.50
C ARG A 537 15.43 2.62 2.84
N THR A 538 15.75 3.76 2.35
CA THR A 538 16.98 3.97 1.60
C THR A 538 18.18 4.13 2.53
N TYR A 539 18.96 3.08 2.69
CA TYR A 539 20.25 3.06 3.40
C TYR A 539 20.23 3.52 4.86
N GLY A 540 19.13 3.35 5.58
CA GLY A 540 19.04 3.76 6.97
C GLY A 540 19.13 5.27 7.19
N LEU A 541 18.69 6.03 6.23
CA LEU A 541 18.82 7.49 6.25
C LEU A 541 17.70 8.20 7.02
N GLY A 542 16.80 7.46 7.69
CA GLY A 542 15.75 8.01 8.53
C GLY A 542 14.37 8.04 7.87
N ALA A 543 13.47 8.79 8.47
CA ALA A 543 12.08 8.87 8.06
C ALA A 543 11.83 9.94 7.00
N ALA A 544 10.80 9.74 6.18
CA ALA A 544 10.39 10.70 5.17
C ALA A 544 9.61 11.86 5.81
N PRO A 545 10.00 13.12 5.55
CA PRO A 545 9.25 14.25 6.02
C PRO A 545 7.89 14.32 5.32
N GLN A 546 6.87 14.60 6.08
CA GLN A 546 5.50 14.74 5.60
C GLN A 546 5.21 16.19 5.16
N PRO A 547 4.18 16.41 4.33
CA PRO A 547 3.83 17.74 3.86
C PRO A 547 3.62 18.72 5.02
N GLY A 548 4.18 19.91 4.89
CA GLY A 548 3.85 21.05 5.75
C GLY A 548 2.40 21.50 5.53
N ARG A 549 2.02 22.63 6.09
CA ARG A 549 0.67 23.17 5.93
C ARG A 549 0.30 23.35 4.46
N CYS A 550 -0.82 22.74 4.06
CA CYS A 550 -1.38 22.87 2.72
C CYS A 550 -2.78 23.46 2.79
N TYR A 551 -3.12 24.29 1.82
CA TYR A 551 -4.44 24.90 1.65
C TYR A 551 -5.07 24.34 0.39
N MET A 552 -6.33 23.96 0.47
CA MET A 552 -7.14 23.50 -0.66
C MET A 552 -8.42 24.33 -0.72
N VAL A 553 -8.77 24.80 -1.89
CA VAL A 553 -10.03 25.47 -2.17
C VAL A 553 -10.63 24.86 -3.41
N GLY A 554 -11.90 24.58 -3.40
CA GLY A 554 -12.58 23.98 -4.53
C GLY A 554 -14.07 24.20 -4.53
N MET A 555 -14.68 23.77 -5.63
CA MET A 555 -16.12 23.82 -5.82
C MET A 555 -16.58 22.54 -6.53
N ARG A 556 -17.70 22.00 -6.09
CA ARG A 556 -18.42 20.91 -6.73
C ARG A 556 -19.73 21.48 -7.31
N TYR A 557 -19.98 21.18 -8.55
CA TYR A 557 -21.21 21.57 -9.23
C TYR A 557 -21.88 20.34 -9.85
N LYS A 558 -23.19 20.18 -9.62
CA LYS A 558 -24.04 19.18 -10.26
C LYS A 558 -24.82 19.86 -11.38
N PHE A 559 -24.87 19.27 -12.56
CA PHE A 559 -25.59 19.80 -13.73
C PHE A 559 -26.51 18.75 -14.35
#